data_f6071ca3d4e2e256e5ce2e9721f7173d
#
_entry.id   f6071ca3d4e2e256e5ce2e9721f7173d
#
_cell.length_a   1.000
_cell.length_b   1.000
_cell.length_c   1.000
_cell.angle_alpha   90.00
_cell.angle_beta   90.00
_cell.angle_gamma   90.00
#
_symmetry.space_group_name_H-M   'P 1'
#
loop_
_entity.id
_entity.type
_entity.pdbx_description
1 polymer ?
#
loop_
_entity_poly.entity_id
_entity_poly.type
_entity_poly.pdbx_seq_one_letter_code
_entity_poly.pdbx_strand_id
1 'polypeptide(L)'
;MFDEIEKCDPKILDVLLHILDEGYATDNLNRTIDFSKTVVIMTSNIGHKEKSKREMGFLPQEQKEEDTYKLSLKKYLRPELLARIDEVLFFNELGDPHLLKIINQELSNIEQRLLARGVKIKWSPTVKKFIFNKIKEKNSHARTLKI
;
A
#
# COMPACT_ATOMS: atom_id res chain seq x y z
N MET A 1 9.36 -8.96 -1.07
CA MET A 1 8.13 -8.16 -1.23
C MET A 1 8.01 -7.74 -2.68
N PHE A 2 6.81 -7.86 -3.26
CA PHE A 2 6.44 -7.42 -4.62
C PHE A 2 5.49 -6.24 -4.48
N ASP A 3 5.88 -5.08 -4.99
CA ASP A 3 5.10 -3.85 -4.87
C ASP A 3 4.35 -3.57 -6.17
N GLU A 4 3.07 -3.17 -6.06
CA GLU A 4 2.20 -2.85 -7.19
C GLU A 4 2.10 -4.01 -8.22
N ILE A 5 1.70 -5.21 -7.76
CA ILE A 5 1.70 -6.43 -8.58
C ILE A 5 0.83 -6.31 -9.85
N GLU A 6 -0.15 -5.41 -9.86
CA GLU A 6 -0.96 -5.13 -11.04
C GLU A 6 -0.18 -4.49 -12.19
N LYS A 7 1.04 -4.01 -11.93
CA LYS A 7 1.93 -3.42 -12.93
C LYS A 7 3.02 -4.38 -13.39
N CYS A 8 3.11 -5.57 -12.79
CA CYS A 8 4.10 -6.56 -13.14
C CYS A 8 3.84 -7.15 -14.52
N ASP A 9 4.93 -7.48 -15.23
CA ASP A 9 4.83 -8.30 -16.45
C ASP A 9 4.22 -9.66 -16.09
N PRO A 10 3.30 -10.22 -16.93
CA PRO A 10 2.71 -11.54 -16.70
C PRO A 10 3.74 -12.64 -16.44
N LYS A 11 4.91 -12.58 -17.06
CA LYS A 11 6.01 -13.54 -16.83
C LYS A 11 6.53 -13.52 -15.38
N ILE A 12 6.51 -12.34 -14.74
CA ILE A 12 6.89 -12.23 -13.32
C ILE A 12 5.85 -12.91 -12.43
N LEU A 13 4.58 -12.80 -12.78
CA LEU A 13 3.50 -13.50 -12.07
C LEU A 13 3.61 -15.03 -12.23
N ASP A 14 4.11 -15.53 -13.38
CA ASP A 14 4.39 -16.95 -13.57
C ASP A 14 5.53 -17.44 -12.68
N VAL A 15 6.61 -16.68 -12.57
CA VAL A 15 7.71 -16.98 -11.66
C VAL A 15 7.25 -16.96 -10.20
N LEU A 16 6.43 -15.97 -9.85
CA LEU A 16 5.85 -15.87 -8.51
C LEU A 16 4.97 -17.07 -8.18
N LEU A 17 4.12 -17.50 -9.12
CA LEU A 17 3.28 -18.68 -8.96
C LEU A 17 4.16 -19.93 -8.70
N HIS A 18 5.22 -20.11 -9.49
CA HIS A 18 6.16 -21.21 -9.31
C HIS A 18 6.83 -21.19 -7.92
N ILE A 19 7.24 -20.02 -7.43
CA ILE A 19 7.78 -19.84 -6.08
C ILE A 19 6.77 -20.25 -5.01
N LEU A 20 5.50 -19.85 -5.17
CA LEU A 20 4.44 -20.16 -4.21
C LEU A 20 4.03 -21.63 -4.24
N ASP A 21 4.15 -22.30 -5.39
CA ASP A 21 3.82 -23.73 -5.56
C ASP A 21 4.94 -24.65 -5.07
N GLU A 22 6.16 -24.42 -5.55
CA GLU A 22 7.28 -25.33 -5.39
C GLU A 22 8.24 -24.93 -4.25
N GLY A 23 8.13 -23.68 -3.79
CA GLY A 23 9.02 -23.15 -2.74
C GLY A 23 10.43 -22.85 -3.21
N TYR A 24 10.72 -22.86 -4.50
CA TYR A 24 12.03 -22.51 -5.05
C TYR A 24 11.92 -21.79 -6.40
N ALA A 25 13.01 -21.14 -6.81
CA ALA A 25 13.17 -20.59 -8.16
C ALA A 25 14.58 -20.87 -8.68
N THR A 26 14.73 -20.90 -10.00
CA THR A 26 16.03 -21.11 -10.66
C THR A 26 16.48 -19.82 -11.33
N ASP A 27 17.71 -19.42 -11.08
CA ASP A 27 18.30 -18.24 -11.69
C ASP A 27 18.84 -18.54 -13.11
N ASN A 28 19.32 -17.51 -13.81
CA ASN A 28 19.88 -17.63 -15.16
C ASN A 28 21.16 -18.48 -15.24
N LEU A 29 21.73 -18.86 -14.13
CA LEU A 29 22.90 -19.73 -14.02
C LEU A 29 22.52 -21.16 -13.58
N ASN A 30 21.25 -21.52 -13.68
CA ASN A 30 20.67 -22.79 -13.23
C ASN A 30 20.91 -23.09 -11.73
N ARG A 31 21.05 -22.06 -10.90
CA ARG A 31 21.15 -22.25 -9.45
C ARG A 31 19.75 -22.18 -8.85
N THR A 32 19.43 -23.17 -8.03
CA THR A 32 18.15 -23.21 -7.28
C THR A 32 18.25 -22.34 -6.04
N ILE A 33 17.26 -21.45 -5.88
CA ILE A 33 17.11 -20.56 -4.73
C ILE A 33 15.89 -21.05 -3.93
N ASP A 34 16.09 -21.40 -2.68
CA ASP A 34 15.05 -21.90 -1.77
C ASP A 34 14.26 -20.75 -1.14
N PHE A 35 12.93 -20.77 -1.31
CA PHE A 35 11.98 -19.83 -0.74
C PHE A 35 11.07 -20.46 0.32
N SER A 36 11.26 -21.75 0.68
CA SER A 36 10.39 -22.49 1.60
C SER A 36 10.26 -21.86 2.99
N LYS A 37 11.25 -21.05 3.40
CA LYS A 37 11.28 -20.35 4.70
C LYS A 37 11.07 -18.85 4.56
N THR A 38 10.41 -18.39 3.49
CA THR A 38 10.18 -16.96 3.22
C THR A 38 8.72 -16.61 3.36
N VAL A 39 8.46 -15.36 3.77
CA VAL A 39 7.13 -14.75 3.70
C VAL A 39 7.08 -13.90 2.44
N VAL A 40 6.17 -14.23 1.53
CA VAL A 40 5.93 -13.46 0.31
C VAL A 40 4.85 -12.42 0.58
N ILE A 41 5.20 -11.14 0.44
CA ILE A 41 4.28 -10.02 0.60
C ILE A 41 4.08 -9.35 -0.76
N MET A 42 2.83 -9.17 -1.15
CA MET A 42 2.43 -8.48 -2.37
C MET A 42 1.60 -7.26 -2.01
N THR A 43 1.85 -6.11 -2.65
CA THR A 43 1.00 -4.93 -2.52
C THR A 43 0.28 -4.64 -3.82
N SER A 44 -0.89 -4.04 -3.74
CA SER A 44 -1.67 -3.66 -4.92
C SER A 44 -2.57 -2.45 -4.64
N ASN A 45 -2.82 -1.65 -5.67
CA ASN A 45 -3.80 -0.58 -5.67
C ASN A 45 -5.07 -0.96 -6.47
N ILE A 46 -5.29 -2.24 -6.72
CA ILE A 46 -6.47 -2.76 -7.43
C ILE A 46 -7.73 -2.41 -6.61
N GLY A 47 -8.77 -1.95 -7.30
CA GLY A 47 -10.08 -1.63 -6.70
C GLY A 47 -10.22 -0.19 -6.20
N HIS A 48 -9.14 0.54 -5.98
CA HIS A 48 -9.23 1.94 -5.54
C HIS A 48 -9.93 2.85 -6.56
N LYS A 49 -9.74 2.60 -7.85
CA LYS A 49 -10.37 3.37 -8.94
C LYS A 49 -11.83 2.99 -9.22
N GLU A 50 -12.25 1.80 -8.81
CA GLU A 50 -13.62 1.33 -9.03
C GLU A 50 -14.59 1.86 -7.96
N LYS A 51 -14.07 2.21 -6.78
CA LYS A 51 -14.82 2.80 -5.67
C LYS A 51 -15.49 4.12 -6.07
N SER A 52 -14.78 5.00 -6.76
CA SER A 52 -15.28 6.32 -7.17
C SER A 52 -16.43 6.28 -8.22
N LYS A 53 -16.67 5.13 -8.86
CA LYS A 53 -17.74 4.96 -9.86
C LYS A 53 -19.04 4.37 -9.31
N ARG A 54 -19.06 3.86 -8.08
CA ARG A 54 -20.19 3.10 -7.51
C ARG A 54 -20.87 3.71 -6.29
N GLU A 55 -20.63 4.96 -5.96
CA GLU A 55 -21.21 5.64 -4.79
C GLU A 55 -22.75 5.84 -4.82
N MET A 56 -23.49 5.16 -5.71
CA MET A 56 -24.95 5.22 -5.74
C MET A 56 -25.59 3.86 -5.38
N GLY A 57 -25.72 3.57 -4.08
CA GLY A 57 -26.49 2.41 -3.62
C GLY A 57 -26.54 2.20 -2.09
N PHE A 58 -27.71 1.81 -1.59
CA PHE A 58 -28.18 1.76 -0.18
C PHE A 58 -27.73 0.55 0.66
N LEU A 59 -26.51 0.03 0.57
CA LEU A 59 -26.05 -1.08 1.43
C LEU A 59 -24.98 -0.64 2.42
N PRO A 60 -24.76 -1.34 3.56
CA PRO A 60 -23.73 -1.01 4.53
C PRO A 60 -22.34 -0.92 3.87
N GLN A 61 -21.61 0.15 4.19
CA GLN A 61 -20.46 0.61 3.42
C GLN A 61 -19.27 -0.35 3.50
N GLU A 62 -19.00 -0.97 4.66
CA GLU A 62 -17.83 -1.80 4.88
C GLU A 62 -17.85 -3.15 4.14
N GLN A 63 -18.96 -3.90 4.20
CA GLN A 63 -19.07 -5.19 3.50
C GLN A 63 -19.04 -5.05 1.98
N LYS A 64 -19.53 -3.93 1.43
CA LYS A 64 -19.45 -3.63 -0.01
C LYS A 64 -18.02 -3.35 -0.49
N GLU A 65 -17.19 -2.78 0.35
CA GLU A 65 -15.83 -2.42 0.00
C GLU A 65 -14.99 -3.68 -0.22
N GLU A 66 -14.99 -4.60 0.74
CA GLU A 66 -14.25 -5.86 0.64
C GLU A 66 -14.68 -6.71 -0.57
N ASP A 67 -15.99 -6.81 -0.82
CA ASP A 67 -16.50 -7.57 -1.96
C ASP A 67 -16.10 -6.93 -3.30
N THR A 68 -16.08 -5.60 -3.36
CA THR A 68 -15.61 -4.87 -4.53
C THR A 68 -14.12 -5.10 -4.78
N TYR A 69 -13.30 -5.07 -3.73
CA TYR A 69 -11.88 -5.38 -3.84
C TYR A 69 -11.63 -6.84 -4.25
N LYS A 70 -12.35 -7.80 -3.66
CA LYS A 70 -12.26 -9.22 -4.03
C LYS A 70 -12.64 -9.46 -5.49
N LEU A 71 -13.71 -8.81 -5.97
CA LEU A 71 -14.11 -8.87 -7.37
C LEU A 71 -13.07 -8.25 -8.32
N SER A 72 -12.47 -7.15 -7.89
CA SER A 72 -11.40 -6.50 -8.65
C SER A 72 -10.15 -7.37 -8.72
N LEU A 73 -9.74 -7.99 -7.62
CA LEU A 73 -8.61 -8.92 -7.60
C LEU A 73 -8.81 -10.08 -8.59
N LYS A 74 -10.03 -10.67 -8.63
CA LYS A 74 -10.37 -11.75 -9.58
C LYS A 74 -10.30 -11.35 -11.05
N LYS A 75 -10.38 -10.05 -11.38
CA LYS A 75 -10.21 -9.55 -12.74
C LYS A 75 -8.75 -9.38 -13.16
N TYR A 76 -7.89 -9.04 -12.20
CA TYR A 76 -6.49 -8.71 -12.47
C TYR A 76 -5.53 -9.87 -12.22
N LEU A 77 -5.83 -10.70 -11.23
CA LEU A 77 -5.01 -11.85 -10.89
C LEU A 77 -5.67 -13.15 -11.37
N ARG A 78 -4.85 -14.04 -11.90
CA ARG A 78 -5.32 -15.37 -12.31
C ARG A 78 -5.81 -16.17 -11.11
N PRO A 79 -6.85 -17.02 -11.29
CA PRO A 79 -7.40 -17.83 -10.21
C PRO A 79 -6.34 -18.72 -9.51
N GLU A 80 -5.36 -19.21 -10.27
CA GLU A 80 -4.26 -20.05 -9.75
C GLU A 80 -3.43 -19.29 -8.74
N LEU A 81 -3.08 -18.02 -9.03
CA LEU A 81 -2.32 -17.19 -8.11
C LEU A 81 -3.14 -16.82 -6.87
N LEU A 82 -4.43 -16.50 -7.06
CA LEU A 82 -5.33 -16.19 -5.94
C LEU A 82 -5.51 -17.37 -4.98
N ALA A 83 -5.50 -18.61 -5.50
CA ALA A 83 -5.60 -19.82 -4.68
C ALA A 83 -4.36 -20.08 -3.82
N ARG A 84 -3.23 -19.43 -4.09
CA ARG A 84 -1.95 -19.55 -3.35
C ARG A 84 -1.71 -18.41 -2.36
N ILE A 85 -2.60 -17.43 -2.32
CA ILE A 85 -2.54 -16.35 -1.34
C ILE A 85 -3.23 -16.82 -0.07
N ASP A 86 -2.49 -16.93 1.02
CA ASP A 86 -3.01 -17.35 2.32
C ASP A 86 -3.95 -16.30 2.93
N GLU A 87 -3.60 -15.01 2.79
CA GLU A 87 -4.35 -13.93 3.41
C GLU A 87 -4.34 -12.66 2.56
N VAL A 88 -5.50 -12.00 2.47
CA VAL A 88 -5.66 -10.70 1.80
C VAL A 88 -6.09 -9.67 2.83
N LEU A 89 -5.22 -8.67 3.05
CA LEU A 89 -5.47 -7.57 3.98
C LEU A 89 -5.92 -6.32 3.21
N PHE A 90 -7.04 -5.76 3.63
CA PHE A 90 -7.56 -4.52 3.09
C PHE A 90 -7.20 -3.35 4.00
N PHE A 91 -6.56 -2.33 3.42
CA PHE A 91 -6.23 -1.12 4.14
C PHE A 91 -7.31 -0.06 3.94
N ASN A 92 -7.82 0.47 5.03
CA ASN A 92 -8.77 1.57 5.01
C ASN A 92 -8.10 2.86 4.52
N GLU A 93 -8.90 3.76 3.94
CA GLU A 93 -8.44 5.09 3.59
C GLU A 93 -8.01 5.88 4.84
N LEU A 94 -6.99 6.71 4.65
CA LEU A 94 -6.49 7.57 5.72
C LEU A 94 -7.48 8.70 6.00
N GLY A 95 -8.25 8.58 7.05
CA GLY A 95 -9.10 9.66 7.55
C GLY A 95 -8.30 10.82 8.16
N ASP A 96 -8.96 11.96 8.36
CA ASP A 96 -8.36 13.19 8.90
C ASP A 96 -7.56 12.99 10.19
N PRO A 97 -8.04 12.21 11.20
CA PRO A 97 -7.27 11.97 12.41
C PRO A 97 -5.95 11.23 12.17
N HIS A 98 -5.94 10.30 11.21
CA HIS A 98 -4.73 9.55 10.84
C HIS A 98 -3.73 10.45 10.10
N LEU A 99 -4.22 11.29 9.20
CA LEU A 99 -3.40 12.26 8.49
C LEU A 99 -2.72 13.24 9.45
N LEU A 100 -3.44 13.74 10.47
CA LEU A 100 -2.86 14.61 11.49
C LEU A 100 -1.79 13.90 12.32
N LYS A 101 -1.97 12.61 12.63
CA LYS A 101 -0.92 11.83 13.32
C LYS A 101 0.35 11.72 12.48
N ILE A 102 0.21 11.43 11.18
CA ILE A 102 1.35 11.34 10.25
C ILE A 102 2.07 12.69 10.16
N ILE A 103 1.33 13.80 10.01
CA ILE A 103 1.93 15.14 9.99
C ILE A 103 2.73 15.40 11.26
N ASN A 104 2.17 15.12 12.43
CA ASN A 104 2.87 15.32 13.70
C ASN A 104 4.15 14.47 13.80
N GLN A 105 4.11 13.22 13.34
CA GLN A 105 5.26 12.33 13.33
C GLN A 105 6.37 12.84 12.40
N GLU A 106 6.03 13.27 11.18
CA GLU A 106 7.02 13.81 10.24
C GLU A 106 7.64 15.11 10.73
N LEU A 107 6.84 15.99 11.34
CA LEU A 107 7.36 17.22 11.97
C LEU A 107 8.29 16.90 13.14
N SER A 108 7.98 15.89 13.95
CA SER A 108 8.86 15.43 15.04
C SER A 108 10.17 14.85 14.50
N ASN A 109 10.13 14.08 13.42
CA ASN A 109 11.32 13.57 12.75
C ASN A 109 12.24 14.71 12.28
N ILE A 110 11.66 15.80 11.75
CA ILE A 110 12.41 16.98 11.33
C ILE A 110 13.03 17.68 12.56
N GLU A 111 12.26 17.84 13.63
CA GLU A 111 12.77 18.41 14.90
C GLU A 111 13.99 17.66 15.40
N GLN A 112 13.94 16.34 15.45
CA GLN A 112 15.05 15.49 15.90
C GLN A 112 16.29 15.64 14.99
N ARG A 113 16.11 15.66 13.67
CA ARG A 113 17.22 15.84 12.72
C ARG A 113 17.88 17.21 12.85
N LEU A 114 17.10 18.25 13.09
CA LEU A 114 17.61 19.61 13.29
C LEU A 114 18.29 19.76 14.66
N LEU A 115 17.71 19.15 15.70
CA LEU A 115 18.30 19.15 17.04
C LEU A 115 19.68 18.51 17.06
N ALA A 116 19.89 17.43 16.31
CA ALA A 116 21.22 16.80 16.13
C ALA A 116 22.25 17.74 15.50
N ARG A 117 21.80 18.80 14.80
CA ARG A 117 22.63 19.86 14.21
C ARG A 117 22.68 21.14 15.09
N GLY A 118 22.21 21.07 16.34
CA GLY A 118 22.18 22.20 17.26
C GLY A 118 21.06 23.21 17.02
N VAL A 119 20.12 22.93 16.10
CA VAL A 119 19.01 23.85 15.79
C VAL A 119 17.75 23.39 16.49
N LYS A 120 17.17 24.23 17.34
CA LYS A 120 15.87 24.01 17.97
C LYS A 120 14.77 24.66 17.15
N ILE A 121 13.74 23.89 16.75
CA ILE A 121 12.56 24.38 16.04
C ILE A 121 11.31 24.04 16.86
N LYS A 122 10.27 24.87 16.74
CA LYS A 122 8.93 24.60 17.26
C LYS A 122 7.89 24.91 16.21
N TRP A 123 6.92 24.02 16.05
CA TRP A 123 5.84 24.15 15.08
C TRP A 123 4.60 24.80 15.73
N SER A 124 4.12 25.89 15.18
CA SER A 124 2.86 26.47 15.62
C SER A 124 1.66 25.61 15.14
N PRO A 125 0.52 25.65 15.85
CA PRO A 125 -0.71 25.00 15.39
C PRO A 125 -1.14 25.46 13.98
N THR A 126 -0.87 26.71 13.65
CA THR A 126 -1.18 27.30 12.32
C THR A 126 -0.41 26.61 11.20
N VAL A 127 0.88 26.29 11.40
CA VAL A 127 1.69 25.56 10.42
C VAL A 127 1.14 24.15 10.21
N LYS A 128 0.77 23.45 11.28
CA LYS A 128 0.19 22.10 11.19
C LYS A 128 -1.12 22.12 10.40
N LYS A 129 -2.00 23.09 10.67
CA LYS A 129 -3.26 23.26 9.94
C LYS A 129 -3.02 23.62 8.47
N PHE A 130 -2.04 24.47 8.18
CA PHE A 130 -1.67 24.81 6.80
C PHE A 130 -1.21 23.59 6.01
N ILE A 131 -0.30 22.77 6.58
CA ILE A 131 0.17 21.53 5.96
C ILE A 131 -1.00 20.60 5.69
N PHE A 132 -1.87 20.39 6.68
CA PHE A 132 -3.05 19.54 6.57
C PHE A 132 -3.95 19.98 5.41
N ASN A 133 -4.28 21.27 5.32
CA ASN A 133 -5.12 21.82 4.23
C ASN A 133 -4.45 21.64 2.87
N LYS A 134 -3.15 21.89 2.77
CA LYS A 134 -2.39 21.72 1.52
C LYS A 134 -2.37 20.29 1.00
N ILE A 135 -2.32 19.29 1.88
CA ILE A 135 -2.39 17.89 1.51
C ILE A 135 -3.78 17.55 0.98
N LYS A 136 -4.83 18.02 1.66
CA LYS A 136 -6.23 17.84 1.21
C LYS A 136 -6.52 18.49 -0.14
N GLU A 137 -6.10 19.73 -0.35
CA GLU A 137 -6.28 20.45 -1.62
C GLU A 137 -5.67 19.71 -2.82
N LYS A 138 -4.52 19.04 -2.60
CA LYS A 138 -3.81 18.36 -3.68
C LYS A 138 -4.32 16.94 -3.95
N ASN A 139 -5.34 16.43 -3.24
CA ASN A 139 -5.70 15.01 -3.24
C ASN A 139 -4.45 14.11 -3.11
N SER A 140 -3.39 14.64 -2.50
CA SER A 140 -2.12 13.97 -2.44
C SER A 140 -2.06 13.11 -1.20
N HIS A 141 -1.86 11.83 -1.41
CA HIS A 141 -1.70 10.83 -0.38
C HIS A 141 -0.50 11.17 0.52
N ALA A 142 -0.44 10.59 1.72
CA ALA A 142 0.62 10.79 2.72
C ALA A 142 2.08 10.69 2.18
N ARG A 143 2.29 10.16 0.98
CA ARG A 143 3.60 10.13 0.28
C ARG A 143 4.22 11.51 0.05
N THR A 144 3.41 12.56 -0.08
CA THR A 144 3.89 13.93 -0.31
C THR A 144 4.54 14.55 0.93
N LEU A 145 4.43 13.90 2.09
CA LEU A 145 5.02 14.32 3.35
C LEU A 145 6.46 13.83 3.58
N LYS A 146 6.98 12.94 2.72
CA LYS A 146 8.40 12.57 2.79
C LYS A 146 9.23 13.75 2.29
N ILE A 147 9.77 14.52 3.21
CA ILE A 147 10.80 15.56 3.01
C ILE A 147 12.18 14.98 3.31
#